data_34056651cf69e71c37bee7038b4aff6e
#
_entry.id   34056651cf69e71c37bee7038b4aff6e
#
_cell.length_a   1.000
_cell.length_b   1.000
_cell.length_c   1.000
_cell.angle_alpha   90.00
_cell.angle_beta   90.00
_cell.angle_gamma   90.00
#
_symmetry.space_group_name_H-M   'P 1'
#
loop_
_entity.id
_entity.type
_entity.pdbx_description
1 polymer ?
#
loop_
_entity_poly.entity_id
_entity_poly.type
_entity_poly.pdbx_seq_one_letter_code
_entity_poly.pdbx_strand_id
1 'polypeptide(L)'
;ETMLSFDSGMIGFPLRLLAREVYDKVIKKIGTDKVALITGEEKIIPTNAKYFLCTVESMPIDKNLDFVGVDEIQMCADHERGHIFTDRLLNIRGNKLTMFMGSSTIKNIISKLNDDIEFINRNRLSKLTYSGHKKISRINRKTAIIAFSAEEVYAIAELIRRQKGGAAIVMGSL
;
A
#
# COMPACT_ATOMS: atom_id res chain seq x y z
N GLU A 1 2.19 -1.86 13.62
CA GLU A 1 2.31 -1.85 15.11
C GLU A 1 1.64 -0.61 15.67
N THR A 2 1.92 0.60 15.21
CA THR A 2 1.34 1.86 15.70
C THR A 2 -0.19 1.82 15.79
N MET A 3 -0.90 1.34 14.77
CA MET A 3 -2.36 1.20 14.81
C MET A 3 -2.85 0.38 16.01
N LEU A 4 -2.14 -0.69 16.38
CA LEU A 4 -2.52 -1.59 17.46
C LEU A 4 -2.24 -1.03 18.86
N SER A 5 -1.62 0.14 18.98
CA SER A 5 -1.49 0.86 20.26
C SER A 5 -2.71 1.75 20.59
N PHE A 6 -3.68 1.81 19.69
CA PHE A 6 -4.96 2.50 19.88
C PHE A 6 -6.09 1.49 20.03
N ASP A 7 -7.21 1.91 20.62
CA ASP A 7 -8.38 1.05 20.86
C ASP A 7 -9.12 0.66 19.57
N SER A 8 -9.00 1.49 18.54
CA SER A 8 -9.56 1.26 17.21
C SER A 8 -8.69 1.90 16.14
N GLY A 9 -8.74 1.36 14.92
CA GLY A 9 -7.95 1.96 13.85
C GLY A 9 -8.22 1.40 12.46
N MET A 10 -7.77 2.14 11.45
CA MET A 10 -7.88 1.78 10.05
C MET A 10 -6.61 2.12 9.30
N ILE A 11 -6.24 1.29 8.33
CA ILE A 11 -5.17 1.59 7.37
C ILE A 11 -5.67 1.29 5.96
N GLY A 12 -5.55 2.29 5.07
CA GLY A 12 -5.73 2.15 3.63
C GLY A 12 -4.41 1.85 2.92
N PHE A 13 -4.40 0.82 2.12
CA PHE A 13 -3.26 0.39 1.31
C PHE A 13 -3.49 0.63 -0.17
N PRO A 14 -2.44 0.89 -0.97
CA PRO A 14 -2.57 1.09 -2.41
C PRO A 14 -2.94 -0.19 -3.17
N LEU A 15 -2.66 -1.36 -2.59
CA LEU A 15 -2.84 -2.67 -3.21
C LEU A 15 -3.58 -3.63 -2.27
N ARG A 16 -4.53 -4.40 -2.85
CA ARG A 16 -5.28 -5.45 -2.12
C ARG A 16 -4.37 -6.51 -1.49
N LEU A 17 -3.29 -6.91 -2.18
CA LEU A 17 -2.34 -7.89 -1.65
C LEU A 17 -1.63 -7.40 -0.38
N LEU A 18 -1.30 -6.10 -0.30
CA LEU A 18 -0.74 -5.51 0.91
C LEU A 18 -1.76 -5.48 2.04
N ALA A 19 -3.00 -5.09 1.75
CA ALA A 19 -4.08 -5.11 2.75
C ALA A 19 -4.27 -6.52 3.32
N ARG A 20 -4.28 -7.54 2.44
CA ARG A 20 -4.40 -8.95 2.83
C ARG A 20 -3.20 -9.44 3.64
N GLU A 21 -1.98 -9.15 3.21
CA GLU A 21 -0.77 -9.54 3.93
C GLU A 21 -0.74 -8.95 5.35
N VAL A 22 -1.10 -7.67 5.48
CA VAL A 22 -1.14 -7.02 6.79
C VAL A 22 -2.30 -7.57 7.63
N TYR A 23 -3.45 -7.84 7.04
CA TYR A 23 -4.57 -8.51 7.70
C TYR A 23 -4.12 -9.85 8.31
N ASP A 24 -3.48 -10.72 7.51
CA ASP A 24 -2.99 -12.03 7.96
C ASP A 24 -1.96 -11.93 9.10
N LYS A 25 -1.15 -10.87 9.11
CA LYS A 25 -0.21 -10.58 10.20
C LYS A 25 -0.92 -10.08 11.47
N VAL A 26 -1.94 -9.26 11.31
CA VAL A 26 -2.68 -8.66 12.44
C VAL A 26 -3.56 -9.70 13.11
N ILE A 27 -4.30 -10.52 12.36
CA ILE A 27 -5.15 -11.58 12.96
C ILE A 27 -4.33 -12.60 13.77
N LYS A 28 -3.09 -12.88 13.37
CA LYS A 28 -2.17 -13.74 14.16
C LYS A 28 -1.80 -13.13 15.51
N LYS A 29 -1.86 -11.81 15.66
CA LYS A 29 -1.51 -11.11 16.89
C LYS A 29 -2.69 -10.91 17.83
N ILE A 30 -3.88 -10.61 17.30
CA ILE A 30 -5.03 -10.16 18.10
C ILE A 30 -6.32 -10.93 17.89
N GLY A 31 -6.32 -11.95 17.00
CA GLY A 31 -7.50 -12.76 16.67
C GLY A 31 -8.30 -12.22 15.48
N THR A 32 -9.12 -13.07 14.90
CA THR A 32 -9.92 -12.76 13.70
C THR A 32 -11.18 -11.96 13.99
N ASP A 33 -11.69 -12.01 15.19
CA ASP A 33 -12.93 -11.38 15.64
C ASP A 33 -12.85 -9.84 15.75
N LYS A 34 -11.63 -9.30 15.82
CA LYS A 34 -11.37 -7.86 16.00
C LYS A 34 -10.91 -7.14 14.74
N VAL A 35 -10.65 -7.87 13.66
CA VAL A 35 -10.01 -7.33 12.47
C VAL A 35 -10.89 -7.51 11.25
N ALA A 36 -11.14 -6.43 10.53
CA ALA A 36 -11.82 -6.44 9.25
C ALA A 36 -10.82 -6.32 8.08
N LEU A 37 -11.14 -6.96 6.98
CA LEU A 37 -10.51 -6.76 5.67
C LEU A 37 -11.55 -6.25 4.70
N ILE A 38 -11.29 -5.12 4.04
CA ILE A 38 -12.20 -4.52 3.06
C ILE A 38 -11.42 -4.12 1.82
N THR A 39 -11.65 -4.86 0.75
CA THR A 39 -11.08 -4.57 -0.58
C THR A 39 -12.21 -4.59 -1.62
N GLY A 40 -11.90 -4.27 -2.87
CA GLY A 40 -12.89 -4.36 -3.95
C GLY A 40 -13.42 -5.78 -4.21
N GLU A 41 -12.66 -6.80 -3.83
CA GLU A 41 -13.02 -8.21 -4.07
C GLU A 41 -13.33 -9.00 -2.79
N GLU A 42 -12.82 -8.55 -1.65
CA GLU A 42 -12.91 -9.28 -0.39
C GLU A 42 -13.46 -8.39 0.72
N LYS A 43 -14.48 -8.89 1.42
CA LYS A 43 -15.09 -8.17 2.51
C LYS A 43 -15.33 -9.11 3.70
N ILE A 44 -14.44 -9.01 4.69
CA ILE A 44 -14.49 -9.76 5.94
C ILE A 44 -14.69 -8.73 7.06
N ILE A 45 -15.88 -8.68 7.67
CA ILE A 45 -16.20 -7.71 8.72
C ILE A 45 -16.84 -8.45 9.89
N PRO A 46 -16.06 -8.86 10.88
CA PRO A 46 -16.59 -9.40 12.12
C PRO A 46 -17.43 -8.36 12.87
N THR A 47 -18.42 -8.83 13.64
CA THR A 47 -19.31 -7.96 14.41
C THR A 47 -18.54 -7.07 15.42
N ASN A 48 -17.44 -7.59 15.99
CA ASN A 48 -16.62 -6.92 16.97
C ASN A 48 -15.38 -6.26 16.37
N ALA A 49 -15.35 -6.01 15.05
CA ALA A 49 -14.20 -5.42 14.38
C ALA A 49 -13.88 -4.03 14.92
N LYS A 50 -12.66 -3.87 15.39
CA LYS A 50 -12.07 -2.60 15.86
C LYS A 50 -10.99 -2.08 14.92
N TYR A 51 -10.37 -2.96 14.15
CA TYR A 51 -9.27 -2.64 13.23
C TYR A 51 -9.66 -3.00 11.81
N PHE A 52 -9.41 -2.08 10.89
CA PHE A 52 -9.83 -2.19 9.49
C PHE A 52 -8.62 -2.09 8.56
N LEU A 53 -8.32 -3.14 7.82
CA LEU A 53 -7.31 -3.17 6.78
C LEU A 53 -8.02 -3.10 5.45
N CYS A 54 -7.79 -2.03 4.69
CA CYS A 54 -8.57 -1.72 3.50
C CYS A 54 -7.66 -1.39 2.32
N THR A 55 -8.17 -1.53 1.08
CA THR A 55 -7.63 -0.68 0.02
C THR A 55 -8.10 0.76 0.23
N VAL A 56 -7.34 1.75 -0.25
CA VAL A 56 -7.67 3.17 -0.05
C VAL A 56 -9.05 3.52 -0.61
N GLU A 57 -9.44 2.89 -1.72
CA GLU A 57 -10.77 3.02 -2.34
C GLU A 57 -11.89 2.50 -1.44
N SER A 58 -11.62 1.42 -0.72
CA SER A 58 -12.62 0.71 0.09
C SER A 58 -12.66 1.14 1.55
N MET A 59 -11.90 2.18 1.92
CA MET A 59 -11.92 2.72 3.29
C MET A 59 -13.31 3.26 3.65
N PRO A 60 -13.96 2.75 4.73
CA PRO A 60 -15.20 3.32 5.25
C PRO A 60 -14.91 4.68 5.90
N ILE A 61 -15.38 5.76 5.26
CA ILE A 61 -15.10 7.14 5.68
C ILE A 61 -16.00 7.65 6.81
N ASP A 62 -17.07 6.92 7.09
CA ASP A 62 -18.08 7.24 8.11
C ASP A 62 -17.72 6.72 9.51
N LYS A 63 -16.62 5.98 9.64
CA LYS A 63 -16.21 5.40 10.90
C LYS A 63 -15.39 6.36 11.75
N ASN A 64 -15.80 6.48 13.00
CA ASN A 64 -15.10 7.28 14.00
C ASN A 64 -14.09 6.37 14.73
N LEU A 65 -12.82 6.47 14.38
CA LEU A 65 -11.73 5.61 14.86
C LEU A 65 -10.60 6.44 15.47
N ASP A 66 -9.91 5.87 16.44
CA ASP A 66 -8.80 6.55 17.11
C ASP A 66 -7.60 6.77 16.19
N PHE A 67 -7.28 5.77 15.40
CA PHE A 67 -6.16 5.82 14.46
C PHE A 67 -6.64 5.67 13.02
N VAL A 68 -6.14 6.51 12.12
CA VAL A 68 -6.29 6.33 10.67
C VAL A 68 -4.95 6.46 9.99
N GLY A 69 -4.61 5.50 9.14
CA GLY A 69 -3.41 5.49 8.31
C GLY A 69 -3.74 5.40 6.83
N VAL A 70 -2.95 6.07 5.99
CA VAL A 70 -2.97 5.88 4.53
C VAL A 70 -1.55 5.65 4.04
N ASP A 71 -1.35 4.54 3.37
CA ASP A 71 -0.06 4.15 2.81
C ASP A 71 0.10 4.66 1.38
N GLU A 72 1.35 4.91 0.97
CA GLU A 72 1.73 5.43 -0.36
C GLU A 72 0.99 6.73 -0.74
N ILE A 73 0.91 7.69 0.19
CA ILE A 73 0.13 8.93 -0.01
C ILE A 73 0.59 9.76 -1.22
N GLN A 74 1.83 9.61 -1.72
CA GLN A 74 2.27 10.24 -2.96
C GLN A 74 1.46 9.78 -4.20
N MET A 75 0.65 8.71 -4.09
CA MET A 75 -0.33 8.32 -5.09
C MET A 75 -1.41 9.38 -5.36
N CYS A 76 -1.48 10.45 -4.58
CA CYS A 76 -2.25 11.65 -4.95
C CYS A 76 -1.89 12.22 -6.33
N ALA A 77 -0.65 11.96 -6.81
CA ALA A 77 -0.18 12.38 -8.13
C ALA A 77 -0.51 11.36 -9.26
N ASP A 78 -1.13 10.24 -8.93
CA ASP A 78 -1.52 9.24 -9.92
C ASP A 78 -2.68 9.74 -10.80
N HIS A 79 -2.60 9.52 -12.13
CA HIS A 79 -3.59 10.04 -13.08
C HIS A 79 -4.97 9.39 -12.93
N GLU A 80 -5.03 8.12 -12.56
CA GLU A 80 -6.29 7.36 -12.47
C GLU A 80 -6.85 7.39 -11.05
N ARG A 81 -6.01 7.10 -10.06
CA ARG A 81 -6.41 6.89 -8.66
C ARG A 81 -6.14 8.09 -7.74
N GLY A 82 -5.40 9.09 -8.22
CA GLY A 82 -4.92 10.21 -7.41
C GLY A 82 -6.05 11.00 -6.74
N HIS A 83 -7.21 11.11 -7.38
CA HIS A 83 -8.38 11.79 -6.81
C HIS A 83 -8.88 11.12 -5.52
N ILE A 84 -8.80 9.79 -5.42
CA ILE A 84 -9.20 9.04 -4.22
C ILE A 84 -8.21 9.28 -3.08
N PHE A 85 -6.90 9.19 -3.36
CA PHE A 85 -5.87 9.47 -2.36
C PHE A 85 -5.92 10.91 -1.86
N THR A 86 -6.20 11.85 -2.77
CA THR A 86 -6.37 13.28 -2.43
C THR A 86 -7.59 13.48 -1.53
N ASP A 87 -8.71 12.83 -1.80
CA ASP A 87 -9.87 12.87 -0.93
C ASP A 87 -9.53 12.35 0.48
N ARG A 88 -8.81 11.24 0.58
CA ARG A 88 -8.37 10.70 1.88
C ARG A 88 -7.40 11.64 2.60
N LEU A 89 -6.45 12.25 1.87
CA LEU A 89 -5.52 13.23 2.43
C LEU A 89 -6.25 14.42 3.04
N LEU A 90 -7.29 14.92 2.38
CA LEU A 90 -8.01 16.11 2.80
C LEU A 90 -9.07 15.83 3.88
N ASN A 91 -9.76 14.72 3.79
CA ASN A 91 -11.02 14.51 4.51
C ASN A 91 -10.98 13.45 5.60
N ILE A 92 -10.06 12.47 5.55
CA ILE A 92 -10.06 11.39 6.54
C ILE A 92 -9.19 11.74 7.75
N ARG A 93 -9.74 11.55 8.95
CA ARG A 93 -9.02 11.81 10.21
C ARG A 93 -9.30 10.72 11.25
N GLY A 94 -8.26 10.38 12.02
CA GLY A 94 -8.40 9.64 13.27
C GLY A 94 -8.62 10.59 14.45
N ASN A 95 -9.36 10.17 15.45
CA ASN A 95 -9.63 10.99 16.64
C ASN A 95 -8.38 11.35 17.43
N LYS A 96 -7.41 10.42 17.47
CA LYS A 96 -6.17 10.58 18.24
C LYS A 96 -4.94 10.74 17.33
N LEU A 97 -4.89 10.01 16.23
CA LEU A 97 -3.76 10.08 15.29
C LEU A 97 -4.19 9.82 13.85
N THR A 98 -3.78 10.69 12.96
CA THR A 98 -3.78 10.44 11.51
C THR A 98 -2.36 10.29 11.02
N MET A 99 -2.04 9.22 10.28
CA MET A 99 -0.69 8.93 9.78
C MET A 99 -0.71 8.74 8.27
N PHE A 100 -0.01 9.60 7.55
CA PHE A 100 0.25 9.41 6.12
C PHE A 100 1.66 8.85 5.93
N MET A 101 1.76 7.75 5.20
CA MET A 101 3.04 7.09 4.90
C MET A 101 3.32 7.21 3.40
N GLY A 102 4.59 7.38 3.02
CA GLY A 102 4.94 7.45 1.61
C GLY A 102 6.28 8.10 1.32
N SER A 103 6.50 8.42 0.06
CA SER A 103 7.71 9.08 -0.42
C SER A 103 7.77 10.55 0.01
N SER A 104 8.97 11.05 0.27
CA SER A 104 9.21 12.47 0.57
C SER A 104 8.84 13.44 -0.57
N THR A 105 8.56 12.94 -1.76
CA THR A 105 8.17 13.75 -2.93
C THR A 105 6.93 14.61 -2.69
N ILE A 106 5.98 14.12 -1.86
CA ILE A 106 4.75 14.84 -1.55
C ILE A 106 4.89 15.82 -0.36
N LYS A 107 6.02 15.80 0.35
CA LYS A 107 6.22 16.59 1.57
C LYS A 107 5.89 18.07 1.40
N ASN A 108 6.39 18.69 0.31
CA ASN A 108 6.20 20.11 0.05
C ASN A 108 4.72 20.50 -0.20
N ILE A 109 3.94 19.57 -0.71
CA ILE A 109 2.50 19.77 -0.93
C ILE A 109 1.77 19.67 0.40
N ILE A 110 2.04 18.63 1.17
CA ILE A 110 1.40 18.38 2.46
C ILE A 110 1.68 19.52 3.45
N SER A 111 2.93 20.04 3.50
CA SER A 111 3.29 21.15 4.39
C SER A 111 2.59 22.48 4.05
N LYS A 112 2.06 22.63 2.84
CA LYS A 112 1.24 23.80 2.45
C LYS A 112 -0.25 23.63 2.76
N LEU A 113 -0.70 22.41 2.99
CA LEU A 113 -2.11 22.10 3.26
C LEU A 113 -2.45 22.14 4.74
N ASN A 114 -1.47 21.90 5.60
CA ASN A 114 -1.69 21.88 7.04
C ASN A 114 -0.40 22.20 7.78
N ASP A 115 -0.44 23.14 8.72
CA ASP A 115 0.70 23.58 9.52
C ASP A 115 0.99 22.64 10.71
N ASP A 116 0.00 21.88 11.18
CA ASP A 116 0.11 20.96 12.33
C ASP A 116 0.56 19.53 11.94
N ILE A 117 1.55 19.41 11.07
CA ILE A 117 2.05 18.11 10.62
C ILE A 117 3.48 17.87 11.09
N GLU A 118 3.69 16.80 11.81
CA GLU A 118 5.02 16.29 12.13
C GLU A 118 5.53 15.36 11.02
N PHE A 119 6.73 15.64 10.49
CA PHE A 119 7.39 14.81 9.49
C PHE A 119 8.46 13.92 10.08
N ILE A 120 8.23 12.62 10.11
CA ILE A 120 9.19 11.61 10.57
C ILE A 120 9.84 10.93 9.37
N ASN A 121 11.13 11.17 9.16
CA ASN A 121 11.89 10.54 8.09
C ASN A 121 12.50 9.21 8.57
N ARG A 122 12.38 8.17 7.75
CA ARG A 122 13.04 6.89 7.95
C ARG A 122 13.97 6.60 6.76
N ASN A 123 15.21 6.31 7.05
CA ASN A 123 16.18 5.91 6.02
C ASN A 123 15.80 4.55 5.44
N ARG A 124 16.13 4.31 4.17
CA ARG A 124 15.97 3.00 3.56
C ARG A 124 16.78 1.95 4.33
N LEU A 125 16.16 0.81 4.57
CA LEU A 125 16.82 -0.32 5.23
C LEU A 125 17.85 -1.00 4.31
N SER A 126 17.68 -0.87 3.00
CA SER A 126 18.60 -1.43 2.00
C SER A 126 19.15 -0.35 1.08
N LYS A 127 20.42 -0.51 0.68
CA LYS A 127 21.06 0.40 -0.27
C LYS A 127 20.47 0.22 -1.66
N LEU A 128 20.04 1.30 -2.29
CA LEU A 128 19.69 1.35 -3.69
C LEU A 128 20.89 1.82 -4.50
N THR A 129 21.33 1.01 -5.47
CA THR A 129 22.48 1.33 -6.30
C THR A 129 22.09 1.14 -7.77
N TYR A 130 22.34 2.16 -8.58
CA TYR A 130 22.18 2.04 -10.02
C TYR A 130 23.34 1.20 -10.61
N SER A 131 23.02 0.13 -11.32
CA SER A 131 23.99 -0.81 -11.90
C SER A 131 24.09 -0.74 -13.43
N GLY A 132 23.56 0.31 -14.04
CA GLY A 132 23.55 0.48 -15.50
C GLY A 132 22.48 -0.34 -16.22
N HIS A 133 22.59 -0.38 -17.54
CA HIS A 133 21.64 -1.10 -18.41
C HIS A 133 22.10 -2.54 -18.65
N LYS A 134 21.16 -3.48 -18.65
CA LYS A 134 21.39 -4.88 -18.99
C LYS A 134 20.33 -5.37 -19.98
N LYS A 135 20.73 -6.16 -20.97
CA LYS A 135 19.78 -6.90 -21.81
C LYS A 135 19.05 -7.94 -20.95
N ILE A 136 17.75 -8.17 -21.23
CA ILE A 136 16.93 -9.17 -20.52
C ILE A 136 17.60 -10.56 -20.55
N SER A 137 18.24 -10.91 -21.66
CA SER A 137 19.00 -12.18 -21.80
C SER A 137 20.16 -12.33 -20.81
N ARG A 138 20.67 -11.24 -20.22
CA ARG A 138 21.83 -11.22 -19.32
C ARG A 138 21.47 -10.96 -17.86
N ILE A 139 20.19 -10.89 -17.51
CA ILE A 139 19.77 -10.74 -16.11
C ILE A 139 20.08 -12.01 -15.32
N ASN A 140 20.38 -11.83 -14.04
CA ASN A 140 20.63 -12.93 -13.13
C ASN A 140 19.33 -13.62 -12.70
N ARG A 141 19.42 -14.84 -12.14
CA ARG A 141 18.30 -15.44 -11.42
C ARG A 141 17.93 -14.56 -10.21
N LYS A 142 16.68 -14.68 -9.74
CA LYS A 142 16.16 -13.89 -8.60
C LYS A 142 16.15 -12.36 -8.89
N THR A 143 15.94 -11.97 -10.13
CA THR A 143 15.74 -10.57 -10.53
C THR A 143 14.25 -10.30 -10.61
N ALA A 144 13.80 -9.23 -9.95
CA ALA A 144 12.46 -8.67 -10.16
C ALA A 144 12.50 -7.70 -11.34
N ILE A 145 11.60 -7.89 -12.29
CA ILE A 145 11.42 -7.00 -13.45
C ILE A 145 10.08 -6.31 -13.29
N ILE A 146 10.09 -4.99 -13.33
CA ILE A 146 8.88 -4.17 -13.23
C ILE A 146 8.54 -3.67 -14.63
N ALA A 147 7.28 -3.84 -15.02
CA ALA A 147 6.70 -3.33 -16.25
C ALA A 147 5.40 -2.57 -15.93
N PHE A 148 4.95 -1.72 -16.84
CA PHE A 148 3.86 -0.77 -16.58
C PHE A 148 2.54 -1.14 -17.26
N SER A 149 2.52 -2.21 -18.04
CA SER A 149 1.29 -2.75 -18.63
C SER A 149 1.24 -4.27 -18.54
N ALA A 150 0.05 -4.84 -18.52
CA ALA A 150 -0.15 -6.29 -18.55
C ALA A 150 0.49 -6.93 -19.78
N GLU A 151 0.37 -6.28 -20.94
CA GLU A 151 0.97 -6.74 -22.18
C GLU A 151 2.50 -6.86 -22.08
N GLU A 152 3.17 -5.82 -21.55
CA GLU A 152 4.61 -5.86 -21.30
C GLU A 152 5.01 -6.96 -20.33
N VAL A 153 4.25 -7.15 -19.25
CA VAL A 153 4.51 -8.22 -18.27
C VAL A 153 4.48 -9.58 -18.94
N TYR A 154 3.46 -9.87 -19.76
CA TYR A 154 3.36 -11.15 -20.47
C TYR A 154 4.43 -11.31 -21.55
N ALA A 155 4.73 -10.27 -22.32
CA ALA A 155 5.77 -10.30 -23.34
C ALA A 155 7.17 -10.57 -22.74
N ILE A 156 7.50 -9.91 -21.62
CA ILE A 156 8.76 -10.13 -20.91
C ILE A 156 8.81 -11.53 -20.29
N ALA A 157 7.72 -11.99 -19.70
CA ALA A 157 7.65 -13.33 -19.09
C ALA A 157 7.84 -14.42 -20.17
N GLU A 158 7.23 -14.27 -21.33
CA GLU A 158 7.40 -15.19 -22.46
C GLU A 158 8.85 -15.21 -22.98
N LEU A 159 9.47 -14.03 -23.12
CA LEU A 159 10.87 -13.92 -23.52
C LEU A 159 11.80 -14.63 -22.52
N ILE A 160 11.56 -14.47 -21.23
CA ILE A 160 12.34 -15.12 -20.18
C ILE A 160 12.10 -16.63 -20.19
N ARG A 161 10.87 -17.07 -20.41
CA ARG A 161 10.54 -18.50 -20.50
C ARG A 161 11.33 -19.17 -21.61
N ARG A 162 11.40 -18.56 -22.79
CA ARG A 162 12.17 -19.08 -23.93
C ARG A 162 13.68 -19.12 -23.69
N GLN A 163 14.21 -18.16 -22.95
CA GLN A 163 15.67 -18.03 -22.79
C GLN A 163 16.22 -18.65 -21.52
N LYS A 164 15.43 -18.73 -20.44
CA LYS A 164 15.89 -19.06 -19.09
C LYS A 164 15.01 -20.07 -18.33
N GLY A 165 13.99 -20.61 -18.96
CA GLY A 165 13.17 -21.67 -18.43
C GLY A 165 11.95 -21.24 -17.61
N GLY A 166 11.78 -19.96 -17.30
CA GLY A 166 10.54 -19.48 -16.68
C GLY A 166 10.66 -18.21 -15.86
N ALA A 167 9.50 -17.60 -15.62
CA ALA A 167 9.32 -16.45 -14.74
C ALA A 167 7.98 -16.57 -13.98
N ALA A 168 7.94 -16.17 -12.74
CA ALA A 168 6.70 -15.94 -12.01
C ALA A 168 6.14 -14.55 -12.40
N ILE A 169 4.84 -14.47 -12.60
CA ILE A 169 4.12 -13.24 -12.90
C ILE A 169 3.33 -12.84 -11.65
N VAL A 170 3.42 -11.57 -11.27
CA VAL A 170 2.62 -10.98 -10.21
C VAL A 170 2.01 -9.69 -10.74
N MET A 171 0.68 -9.60 -10.72
CA MET A 171 -0.07 -8.41 -11.13
C MET A 171 -1.20 -8.13 -10.13
N GLY A 172 -1.61 -6.88 -10.01
CA GLY A 172 -2.69 -6.49 -9.10
C GLY A 172 -4.08 -7.04 -9.47
N SER A 173 -4.24 -7.51 -10.70
CA SER A 173 -5.48 -8.10 -11.25
C SER A 173 -5.48 -9.64 -11.30
N LEU A 174 -4.49 -10.29 -10.73
CA LEU A 174 -4.40 -11.75 -10.60
C LEU A 174 -4.47 -12.19 -9.15
#